data_7f0fe18c0e11d5477d5b6733551bb707
#
_entry.id   7f0fe18c0e11d5477d5b6733551bb707
#
_cell.length_a   1.000
_cell.length_b   1.000
_cell.length_c   1.000
_cell.angle_alpha   90.00
_cell.angle_beta   90.00
_cell.angle_gamma   90.00
#
_symmetry.space_group_name_H-M   'P 1'
#
loop_
_entity.id
_entity.type
_entity.pdbx_description
1 polymer ?
#
loop_
_entity_poly.entity_id
_entity_poly.type
_entity_poly.pdbx_seq_one_letter_code
_entity_poly.pdbx_strand_id
1 'polypeptide(L)'
;MIKRIQKATASSPEGARALIWGVLACAVQNVSFMLPTSLLYFLVRDLMNGTAHGRTAYYMCSCFVCFVFIFITTWFQYNGTYFATYKESGIRRLTLAERLRKLPLSFFGKRDLADLTSTIMADCEVLEKVCSHFIPGIFGSLISTVLISVGLFVFDWRMALAALWVIPVSV
;
A
#
# COMPACT_ATOMS: atom_id res chain seq x y z
N MET A 1 -4.46 -18.33 -7.27
CA MET A 1 -4.11 -16.91 -7.20
C MET A 1 -2.63 -16.72 -6.83
N ILE A 2 -2.15 -17.27 -5.74
CA ILE A 2 -0.75 -17.18 -5.26
C ILE A 2 0.27 -17.59 -6.33
N LYS A 3 0.08 -18.72 -7.03
CA LYS A 3 0.97 -19.19 -8.10
C LYS A 3 1.10 -18.23 -9.30
N ARG A 4 0.05 -17.44 -9.61
CA ARG A 4 0.12 -16.43 -10.68
C ARG A 4 0.90 -15.20 -10.23
N ILE A 5 0.74 -14.79 -8.98
CA ILE A 5 1.51 -13.68 -8.38
C ILE A 5 2.99 -14.07 -8.29
N GLN A 6 3.31 -15.28 -7.85
CA GLN A 6 4.68 -15.80 -7.83
C GLN A 6 5.35 -15.77 -9.21
N LYS A 7 4.60 -16.12 -10.27
CA LYS A 7 5.15 -16.14 -11.64
C LYS A 7 5.34 -14.71 -12.19
N ALA A 8 4.50 -13.76 -11.78
CA ALA A 8 4.58 -12.36 -12.22
C ALA A 8 5.66 -11.57 -11.47
N THR A 9 5.86 -11.83 -10.17
CA THR A 9 6.80 -11.09 -9.33
C THR A 9 8.13 -11.82 -9.09
N ALA A 10 8.31 -13.04 -9.64
CA ALA A 10 9.47 -13.91 -9.39
C ALA A 10 9.81 -14.05 -7.89
N SER A 11 8.79 -14.02 -7.05
CA SER A 11 8.87 -13.93 -5.60
C SER A 11 8.78 -15.31 -4.96
N SER A 12 9.38 -15.47 -3.77
CA SER A 12 9.22 -16.69 -2.95
C SER A 12 7.75 -16.85 -2.50
N PRO A 13 7.31 -18.04 -2.10
CA PRO A 13 5.96 -18.23 -1.57
C PRO A 13 5.67 -17.39 -0.31
N GLU A 14 6.70 -17.08 0.47
CA GLU A 14 6.62 -16.19 1.63
C GLU A 14 6.46 -14.73 1.18
N GLY A 15 7.21 -14.29 0.17
CA GLY A 15 7.10 -12.95 -0.41
C GLY A 15 5.72 -12.69 -1.03
N ALA A 16 5.13 -13.68 -1.70
CA ALA A 16 3.78 -13.56 -2.25
C ALA A 16 2.69 -13.41 -1.17
N ARG A 17 2.82 -14.12 -0.04
CA ARG A 17 1.93 -13.94 1.12
C ARG A 17 2.11 -12.55 1.75
N ALA A 18 3.35 -12.11 1.90
CA ALA A 18 3.66 -10.79 2.42
C ALA A 18 3.07 -9.65 1.55
N LEU A 19 3.13 -9.79 0.23
CA LEU A 19 2.47 -8.84 -0.69
C LEU A 19 0.95 -8.78 -0.48
N ILE A 20 0.28 -9.93 -0.33
CA ILE A 20 -1.16 -9.96 -0.06
C ILE A 20 -1.48 -9.27 1.27
N TRP A 21 -0.72 -9.54 2.32
CA TRP A 21 -0.86 -8.86 3.61
C TRP A 21 -0.61 -7.36 3.51
N GLY A 22 0.40 -6.94 2.73
CA GLY A 22 0.68 -5.53 2.44
C GLY A 22 -0.50 -4.83 1.75
N VAL A 23 -1.11 -5.48 0.74
CA VAL A 23 -2.30 -4.95 0.05
C VAL A 23 -3.49 -4.79 0.99
N LEU A 24 -3.75 -5.80 1.83
CA LEU A 24 -4.84 -5.73 2.82
C LEU A 24 -4.58 -4.64 3.86
N ALA A 25 -3.36 -4.53 4.36
CA ALA A 25 -2.97 -3.49 5.31
C ALA A 25 -3.13 -2.08 4.70
N CYS A 26 -2.74 -1.89 3.43
CA CYS A 26 -2.97 -0.64 2.70
C CYS A 26 -4.47 -0.33 2.56
N ALA A 27 -5.30 -1.31 2.25
CA ALA A 27 -6.75 -1.11 2.14
C ALA A 27 -7.36 -0.69 3.49
N VAL A 28 -6.97 -1.34 4.58
CA VAL A 28 -7.41 -0.99 5.95
C VAL A 28 -6.96 0.42 6.33
N GLN A 29 -5.72 0.78 6.01
CA GLN A 29 -5.21 2.13 6.27
C GLN A 29 -6.00 3.20 5.50
N ASN A 30 -6.29 2.98 4.22
CA ASN A 30 -7.08 3.92 3.42
C ASN A 30 -8.49 4.13 4.00
N VAL A 31 -9.13 3.06 4.48
CA VAL A 31 -10.42 3.17 5.18
C VAL A 31 -10.27 3.92 6.51
N SER A 32 -9.17 3.69 7.24
CA SER A 32 -8.90 4.39 8.51
C SER A 32 -8.76 5.90 8.34
N PHE A 33 -8.23 6.38 7.21
CA PHE A 33 -8.16 7.81 6.90
C PHE A 33 -9.53 8.48 6.69
N MET A 34 -10.60 7.71 6.56
CA MET A 34 -11.96 8.27 6.51
C MET A 34 -12.54 8.59 7.88
N LEU A 35 -11.99 8.04 8.97
CA LEU A 35 -12.49 8.32 10.32
C LEU A 35 -12.40 9.80 10.71
N PRO A 36 -11.30 10.53 10.48
CA PRO A 36 -11.24 11.97 10.75
C PRO A 36 -12.27 12.77 9.95
N THR A 37 -12.55 12.38 8.71
CA THR A 37 -13.53 13.06 7.86
C THR A 37 -14.94 12.90 8.42
N SER A 38 -15.31 11.72 8.90
CA SER A 38 -16.59 11.49 9.55
C SER A 38 -16.72 12.25 10.87
N LEU A 39 -15.64 12.33 11.64
CA LEU A 39 -15.58 13.12 12.87
C LEU A 39 -15.79 14.61 12.58
N LEU A 40 -15.15 15.12 11.52
CA LEU A 40 -15.33 16.51 11.07
C LEU A 40 -16.78 16.81 10.69
N TYR A 41 -17.43 15.88 10.00
CA TYR A 41 -18.86 16.02 9.66
C TYR A 41 -19.73 16.17 10.91
N PHE A 42 -19.55 15.34 11.92
CA PHE A 42 -20.30 15.42 13.16
C PHE A 42 -20.00 16.72 13.93
N LEU A 43 -18.75 17.17 13.93
CA LEU A 43 -18.35 18.42 14.56
C LEU A 43 -19.05 19.62 13.89
N VAL A 44 -19.04 19.69 12.56
CA VAL A 44 -19.70 20.78 11.82
C VAL A 44 -21.20 20.78 12.05
N ARG A 45 -21.82 19.60 12.06
CA ARG A 45 -23.26 19.46 12.37
C ARG A 45 -23.62 19.98 13.77
N ASP A 46 -22.80 19.62 14.78
CA ASP A 46 -23.04 20.07 16.16
C ASP A 46 -22.76 21.56 16.33
N LEU A 47 -21.81 22.12 15.57
CA LEU A 47 -21.57 23.57 15.52
C LEU A 47 -22.79 24.33 14.95
N MET A 48 -23.36 23.83 13.84
CA MET A 48 -24.55 24.43 13.24
C MET A 48 -25.78 24.37 14.16
N ASN A 49 -25.85 23.32 14.95
CA ASN A 49 -26.96 23.15 15.95
C ASN A 49 -26.71 23.92 17.27
N GLY A 50 -25.58 24.60 17.44
CA GLY A 50 -25.23 25.35 18.65
C GLY A 50 -24.89 24.49 19.87
N THR A 51 -24.78 23.17 19.71
CA THR A 51 -24.56 22.20 20.80
C THR A 51 -23.07 21.89 21.05
N ALA A 52 -22.17 22.47 20.27
CA ALA A 52 -20.73 22.16 20.29
C ALA A 52 -20.04 22.56 21.60
N HIS A 53 -20.51 23.62 22.28
CA HIS A 53 -19.83 24.20 23.46
C HIS A 53 -19.76 23.24 24.66
N GLY A 54 -20.73 22.33 24.79
CA GLY A 54 -20.73 21.33 25.87
C GLY A 54 -20.00 20.02 25.54
N ARG A 55 -19.62 19.82 24.27
CA ARG A 55 -19.03 18.56 23.79
C ARG A 55 -17.58 18.66 23.33
N THR A 56 -16.92 19.76 23.62
CA THR A 56 -15.53 20.01 23.18
C THR A 56 -14.58 18.92 23.67
N ALA A 57 -14.70 18.50 24.94
CA ALA A 57 -13.89 17.43 25.50
C ALA A 57 -14.12 16.07 24.78
N TYR A 58 -15.34 15.78 24.37
CA TYR A 58 -15.67 14.59 23.60
C TYR A 58 -14.96 14.58 22.23
N TYR A 59 -14.98 15.71 21.50
CA TYR A 59 -14.31 15.82 20.21
C TYR A 59 -12.79 15.76 20.34
N MET A 60 -12.21 16.34 21.37
CA MET A 60 -10.78 16.24 21.65
C MET A 60 -10.36 14.79 21.91
N CYS A 61 -11.11 14.08 22.76
CA CYS A 61 -10.87 12.68 23.07
C CYS A 61 -11.03 11.78 21.82
N SER A 62 -12.09 11.99 21.05
CA SER A 62 -12.36 11.25 19.82
C SER A 62 -11.29 11.49 18.75
N CYS A 63 -10.80 12.71 18.60
CA CYS A 63 -9.69 13.04 17.71
C CYS A 63 -8.40 12.30 18.13
N PHE A 64 -8.11 12.28 19.42
CA PHE A 64 -6.95 11.55 19.95
C PHE A 64 -7.06 10.04 19.69
N VAL A 65 -8.23 9.44 19.90
CA VAL A 65 -8.48 8.02 19.61
C VAL A 65 -8.30 7.73 18.12
N CYS A 66 -8.84 8.57 17.23
CA CYS A 66 -8.64 8.44 15.78
C CYS A 66 -7.16 8.52 15.41
N PHE A 67 -6.42 9.44 16.00
CA PHE A 67 -4.98 9.59 15.76
C PHE A 67 -4.20 8.33 16.17
N VAL A 68 -4.46 7.80 17.36
CA VAL A 68 -3.83 6.56 17.83
C VAL A 68 -4.19 5.39 16.91
N PHE A 69 -5.44 5.29 16.49
CA PHE A 69 -5.88 4.23 15.59
C PHE A 69 -5.19 4.30 14.23
N ILE A 70 -5.08 5.49 13.63
CA ILE A 70 -4.35 5.72 12.39
C ILE A 70 -2.86 5.37 12.56
N PHE A 71 -2.26 5.76 13.67
CA PHE A 71 -0.87 5.42 13.96
C PHE A 71 -0.64 3.91 14.00
N ILE A 72 -1.52 3.17 14.68
CA ILE A 72 -1.44 1.71 14.77
C ILE A 72 -1.60 1.07 13.38
N THR A 73 -2.61 1.47 12.61
CA THR A 73 -2.84 0.93 11.26
C THR A 73 -1.69 1.25 10.30
N THR A 74 -1.12 2.44 10.38
CA THR A 74 0.07 2.84 9.61
C THR A 74 1.29 2.02 10.00
N TRP A 75 1.50 1.76 11.29
CA TRP A 75 2.58 0.91 11.77
C TRP A 75 2.48 -0.53 11.22
N PHE A 76 1.29 -1.12 11.25
CA PHE A 76 1.05 -2.45 10.68
C PHE A 76 1.25 -2.48 9.17
N GLN A 77 0.77 -1.47 8.46
CA GLN A 77 0.94 -1.34 7.03
C GLN A 77 2.44 -1.21 6.66
N TYR A 78 3.16 -0.35 7.37
CA TYR A 78 4.59 -0.16 7.15
C TYR A 78 5.37 -1.46 7.34
N ASN A 79 5.19 -2.15 8.46
CA ASN A 79 5.86 -3.42 8.73
C ASN A 79 5.48 -4.50 7.71
N GLY A 80 4.20 -4.61 7.36
CA GLY A 80 3.72 -5.61 6.40
C GLY A 80 4.23 -5.38 4.97
N THR A 81 4.44 -4.12 4.60
CA THR A 81 4.81 -3.76 3.23
C THR A 81 6.34 -3.67 3.07
N TYR A 82 7.01 -2.89 3.91
CA TYR A 82 8.44 -2.60 3.73
C TYR A 82 9.34 -3.70 4.27
N PHE A 83 9.12 -4.14 5.50
CA PHE A 83 10.02 -5.12 6.14
C PHE A 83 10.06 -6.46 5.37
N ALA A 84 8.91 -6.93 4.94
CA ALA A 84 8.81 -8.16 4.15
C ALA A 84 9.48 -8.03 2.78
N THR A 85 9.34 -6.88 2.12
CA THR A 85 9.93 -6.63 0.80
C THR A 85 11.44 -6.45 0.86
N TYR A 86 11.96 -5.78 1.89
CA TYR A 86 13.41 -5.65 2.08
C TYR A 86 14.09 -7.01 2.30
N LYS A 87 13.48 -7.89 3.11
CA LYS A 87 13.97 -9.25 3.30
C LYS A 87 14.02 -10.03 1.98
N GLU A 88 12.96 -9.95 1.19
CA GLU A 88 12.87 -10.62 -0.10
C GLU A 88 13.88 -10.04 -1.12
N SER A 89 14.08 -8.73 -1.13
CA SER A 89 15.08 -8.05 -1.96
C SER A 89 16.50 -8.54 -1.65
N GLY A 90 16.84 -8.67 -0.38
CA GLY A 90 18.14 -9.23 0.05
C GLY A 90 18.36 -10.66 -0.48
N ILE A 91 17.35 -11.52 -0.38
CA ILE A 91 17.41 -12.90 -0.88
C ILE A 91 17.60 -12.92 -2.41
N ARG A 92 16.90 -12.04 -3.14
CA ARG A 92 17.03 -11.94 -4.61
C ARG A 92 18.45 -11.51 -5.02
N ARG A 93 19.00 -10.49 -4.38
CA ARG A 93 20.39 -10.01 -4.65
C ARG A 93 21.38 -11.12 -4.42
N LEU A 94 21.24 -11.89 -3.34
CA LEU A 94 22.11 -13.02 -3.02
C LEU A 94 21.98 -14.15 -4.07
N THR A 95 20.75 -14.53 -4.43
CA THR A 95 20.47 -15.55 -5.46
C THR A 95 21.04 -15.15 -6.82
N LEU A 96 20.94 -13.86 -7.17
CA LEU A 96 21.49 -13.33 -8.42
C LEU A 96 23.03 -13.40 -8.43
N ALA A 97 23.67 -13.00 -7.32
CA ALA A 97 25.12 -13.10 -7.17
C ALA A 97 25.61 -14.56 -7.26
N GLU A 98 24.89 -15.50 -6.65
CA GLU A 98 25.21 -16.93 -6.76
C GLU A 98 25.07 -17.46 -8.19
N ARG A 99 24.06 -17.01 -8.93
CA ARG A 99 23.89 -17.37 -10.36
C ARG A 99 25.01 -16.78 -11.21
N LEU A 100 25.38 -15.53 -11.00
CA LEU A 100 26.53 -14.90 -11.68
C LEU A 100 27.82 -15.66 -11.44
N ARG A 101 28.08 -16.10 -10.21
CA ARG A 101 29.28 -16.90 -9.88
C ARG A 101 29.37 -18.22 -10.63
N LYS A 102 28.24 -18.77 -11.08
CA LYS A 102 28.19 -20.04 -11.84
C LYS A 102 28.37 -19.86 -13.36
N LEU A 103 28.45 -18.61 -13.84
CA LEU A 103 28.66 -18.35 -15.26
C LEU A 103 30.12 -18.60 -15.67
N PRO A 104 30.37 -19.09 -16.90
CA PRO A 104 31.70 -19.32 -17.36
C PRO A 104 32.50 -18.02 -17.56
N LEU A 105 33.80 -18.07 -17.36
CA LEU A 105 34.71 -16.90 -17.50
C LEU A 105 34.59 -16.23 -18.87
N SER A 106 34.25 -16.97 -19.91
CA SER A 106 34.04 -16.44 -21.26
C SER A 106 32.89 -15.43 -21.36
N PHE A 107 31.92 -15.46 -20.43
CA PHE A 107 30.85 -14.50 -20.36
C PHE A 107 31.35 -13.12 -19.88
N PHE A 108 32.25 -13.11 -18.91
CA PHE A 108 32.85 -11.90 -18.34
C PHE A 108 33.88 -11.23 -19.26
N GLY A 109 34.47 -11.98 -20.18
CA GLY A 109 35.39 -11.41 -21.19
C GLY A 109 34.70 -10.61 -22.30
N LYS A 110 33.37 -10.75 -22.45
CA LYS A 110 32.58 -10.06 -23.49
C LYS A 110 31.77 -8.88 -22.96
N ARG A 111 31.66 -8.71 -21.66
CA ARG A 111 30.91 -7.63 -21.01
C ARG A 111 31.73 -7.03 -19.87
N ASP A 112 31.62 -5.72 -19.71
CA ASP A 112 32.19 -5.03 -18.56
C ASP A 112 31.46 -5.46 -17.28
N LEU A 113 32.23 -5.99 -16.33
CA LEU A 113 31.73 -6.47 -15.05
C LEU A 113 31.12 -5.31 -14.22
N ALA A 114 31.71 -4.12 -14.34
CA ALA A 114 31.22 -2.93 -13.64
C ALA A 114 29.84 -2.51 -14.15
N ASP A 115 29.65 -2.49 -15.48
CA ASP A 115 28.39 -2.16 -16.12
C ASP A 115 27.30 -3.20 -15.78
N LEU A 116 27.65 -4.48 -15.83
CA LEU A 116 26.73 -5.56 -15.46
C LEU A 116 26.28 -5.46 -14.00
N THR A 117 27.20 -5.16 -13.09
CA THR A 117 26.89 -5.04 -11.66
C THR A 117 26.02 -3.81 -11.39
N SER A 118 26.31 -2.68 -12.00
CA SER A 118 25.53 -1.45 -11.86
C SER A 118 24.10 -1.62 -12.38
N THR A 119 23.93 -2.25 -13.54
CA THR A 119 22.61 -2.54 -14.12
C THR A 119 21.79 -3.47 -13.23
N ILE A 120 22.39 -4.55 -12.73
CA ILE A 120 21.72 -5.48 -11.82
C ILE A 120 21.29 -4.80 -10.53
N MET A 121 22.13 -3.93 -9.97
CA MET A 121 21.79 -3.21 -8.75
C MET A 121 20.64 -2.22 -8.98
N ALA A 122 20.66 -1.48 -10.09
CA ALA A 122 19.59 -0.57 -10.48
C ALA A 122 18.26 -1.30 -10.70
N ASP A 123 18.27 -2.41 -11.44
CA ASP A 123 17.07 -3.21 -11.68
C ASP A 123 16.49 -3.81 -10.38
N CYS A 124 17.35 -4.25 -9.47
CA CYS A 124 16.91 -4.73 -8.16
C CYS A 124 16.26 -3.62 -7.31
N GLU A 125 16.79 -2.40 -7.37
CA GLU A 125 16.22 -1.24 -6.66
C GLU A 125 14.84 -0.86 -7.22
N VAL A 126 14.70 -0.82 -8.54
CA VAL A 126 13.41 -0.55 -9.20
C VAL A 126 12.39 -1.63 -8.81
N LEU A 127 12.77 -2.90 -8.86
CA LEU A 127 11.89 -4.00 -8.48
C LEU A 127 11.48 -3.92 -7.00
N GLU A 128 12.38 -3.53 -6.13
CA GLU A 128 12.14 -3.33 -4.71
C GLU A 128 11.10 -2.21 -4.49
N LYS A 129 11.25 -1.06 -5.14
CA LYS A 129 10.28 0.05 -5.10
C LYS A 129 8.90 -0.36 -5.62
N VAL A 130 8.86 -1.12 -6.72
CA VAL A 130 7.60 -1.60 -7.29
C VAL A 130 6.90 -2.55 -6.34
N CYS A 131 7.61 -3.50 -5.76
CA CYS A 131 7.01 -4.50 -4.86
C CYS A 131 6.64 -3.91 -3.48
N SER A 132 7.43 -2.95 -2.96
CA SER A 132 7.19 -2.38 -1.63
C SER A 132 6.14 -1.28 -1.61
N HIS A 133 6.04 -0.50 -2.66
CA HIS A 133 5.21 0.70 -2.66
C HIS A 133 4.12 0.69 -3.74
N PHE A 134 4.48 0.45 -5.01
CA PHE A 134 3.50 0.57 -6.09
C PHE A 134 2.44 -0.53 -6.08
N ILE A 135 2.84 -1.80 -5.98
CA ILE A 135 1.88 -2.91 -6.01
C ILE A 135 0.90 -2.84 -4.83
N PRO A 136 1.35 -2.77 -3.55
CA PRO A 136 0.42 -2.66 -2.43
C PRO A 136 -0.42 -1.38 -2.48
N GLY A 137 0.15 -0.26 -2.91
CA GLY A 137 -0.55 1.02 -3.03
C GLY A 137 -1.68 0.97 -4.04
N ILE A 138 -1.43 0.52 -5.28
CA ILE A 138 -2.44 0.44 -6.33
C ILE A 138 -3.56 -0.54 -5.98
N PHE A 139 -3.21 -1.76 -5.59
CA PHE A 139 -4.23 -2.76 -5.26
C PHE A 139 -4.97 -2.42 -3.96
N GLY A 140 -4.29 -1.85 -2.97
CA GLY A 140 -4.90 -1.38 -1.73
C GLY A 140 -5.90 -0.24 -1.99
N SER A 141 -5.55 0.74 -2.83
CA SER A 141 -6.46 1.83 -3.21
C SER A 141 -7.63 1.35 -4.05
N LEU A 142 -7.43 0.41 -4.97
CA LEU A 142 -8.54 -0.18 -5.73
C LEU A 142 -9.54 -0.88 -4.81
N ILE A 143 -9.06 -1.71 -3.87
CA ILE A 143 -9.93 -2.41 -2.91
C ILE A 143 -10.68 -1.40 -2.03
N SER A 144 -9.99 -0.38 -1.49
CA SER A 144 -10.63 0.64 -0.66
C SER A 144 -11.64 1.46 -1.44
N THR A 145 -11.35 1.83 -2.69
CA THR A 145 -12.29 2.56 -3.56
C THR A 145 -13.55 1.75 -3.81
N VAL A 146 -13.44 0.45 -4.09
CA VAL A 146 -14.60 -0.43 -4.27
C VAL A 146 -15.42 -0.54 -2.98
N LEU A 147 -14.76 -0.74 -1.83
CA LEU A 147 -15.44 -0.81 -0.53
C LEU A 147 -16.22 0.47 -0.21
N ILE A 148 -15.59 1.63 -0.42
CA ILE A 148 -16.21 2.93 -0.18
C ILE A 148 -17.35 3.17 -1.15
N SER A 149 -17.17 2.83 -2.43
CA SER A 149 -18.23 2.95 -3.44
C SER A 149 -19.45 2.12 -3.08
N VAL A 150 -19.28 0.88 -2.65
CA VAL A 150 -20.38 0.03 -2.17
C VAL A 150 -21.08 0.66 -0.96
N GLY A 151 -20.32 1.19 0.01
CA GLY A 151 -20.87 1.92 1.14
C GLY A 151 -21.70 3.13 0.70
N LEU A 152 -21.19 3.95 -0.21
CA LEU A 152 -21.91 5.11 -0.75
C LEU A 152 -23.19 4.72 -1.49
N PHE A 153 -23.19 3.62 -2.26
CA PHE A 153 -24.39 3.13 -2.95
C PHE A 153 -25.51 2.75 -1.98
N VAL A 154 -25.17 2.25 -0.80
CA VAL A 154 -26.16 1.92 0.24
C VAL A 154 -26.79 3.18 0.86
N PHE A 155 -26.01 4.27 0.99
CA PHE A 155 -26.49 5.53 1.54
C PHE A 155 -27.24 6.38 0.51
N ASP A 156 -26.63 6.63 -0.65
CA ASP A 156 -27.22 7.44 -1.71
C ASP A 156 -26.57 7.11 -3.06
N TRP A 157 -27.34 6.49 -3.95
CA TRP A 157 -26.86 6.09 -5.25
C TRP A 157 -26.46 7.27 -6.17
N ARG A 158 -27.07 8.45 -5.97
CA ARG A 158 -26.75 9.66 -6.73
C ARG A 158 -25.38 10.20 -6.39
N MET A 159 -25.06 10.23 -5.10
CA MET A 159 -23.74 10.62 -4.59
C MET A 159 -22.66 9.64 -5.04
N ALA A 160 -22.96 8.34 -5.01
CA ALA A 160 -22.05 7.31 -5.47
C ALA A 160 -21.72 7.45 -6.97
N LEU A 161 -22.73 7.70 -7.83
CA LEU A 161 -22.51 7.93 -9.26
C LEU A 161 -21.69 9.20 -9.51
N ALA A 162 -21.96 10.29 -8.81
CA ALA A 162 -21.19 11.52 -8.94
C ALA A 162 -19.71 11.33 -8.55
N ALA A 163 -19.45 10.60 -7.46
CA ALA A 163 -18.10 10.29 -7.01
C ALA A 163 -17.35 9.37 -8.00
N LEU A 164 -18.02 8.35 -8.54
CA LEU A 164 -17.43 7.41 -9.50
C LEU A 164 -17.18 8.01 -10.88
N TRP A 165 -17.93 9.06 -11.25
CA TRP A 165 -17.74 9.76 -12.53
C TRP A 165 -16.34 10.38 -12.65
N VAL A 166 -15.70 10.68 -11.56
CA VAL A 166 -14.32 11.22 -11.55
C VAL A 166 -13.31 10.21 -12.09
N ILE A 167 -13.52 8.91 -11.86
CA ILE A 167 -12.58 7.85 -12.27
C ILE A 167 -12.35 7.83 -13.79
N PRO A 168 -13.36 7.75 -14.66
CA PRO A 168 -13.14 7.74 -16.11
C PRO A 168 -12.64 9.08 -16.66
N VAL A 169 -12.78 10.18 -15.91
CA VAL A 169 -12.28 11.50 -16.34
C VAL A 169 -10.79 11.66 -15.99
N SER A 170 -10.28 10.91 -14.99
CA SER A 170 -8.89 10.98 -14.56
C SER A 170 -7.93 10.06 -15.33
N VAL A 171 -8.46 9.15 -16.17
CA VAL A 171 -7.70 8.23 -17.04
C VAL A 171 -7.57 8.81 -18.43
#